data_0ad686f26c1f77fae7a029d5c4891479
#
_entry.id   0ad686f26c1f77fae7a029d5c4891479
#
_cell.length_a   1.000
_cell.length_b   1.000
_cell.length_c   1.000
_cell.angle_alpha   90.00
_cell.angle_beta   90.00
_cell.angle_gamma   90.00
#
_symmetry.space_group_name_H-M   'P 1'
#
loop_
_entity.id
_entity.type
_entity.pdbx_description
1 polymer ?
#
loop_
_entity_poly.entity_id
_entity_poly.type
_entity_poly.pdbx_seq_one_letter_code
_entity_poly.pdbx_strand_id
1 'polypeptide(L)'
;MKKLIALLMAVMMVLGCVAALADAGSEPAWTEYDNMIATIKSTTDMAERVQLMHKAEDMLMDTGAIVPIYYYNDVYMAKESLTGYYSNPYATKFFMYADFGENTTLRLQLSSEPDKLDPALNSSVDGACLAANSFGGLYTYDANGDYAPNFATGYEVSEDGLTYTFAIRDGLKWSDGSPLTAKDFEYSWKRAAAPETAADYSYMFDGIAGYPDDLQAIASEDGKTFTVTLKAPCAYMLDLAAFPTFFPVQQACVEAAATPDNPGAWALEAGYVSSGAYMLESWEHNKSMVYVKNPNYWDAENVKIERLEFMLSDDDTAVFAAYQNGDLDFIDSVPNDQIASLLENPEFHIVDELGTYYVIFNVKSPMFDGLTAEQAANYRKALSLLIDRQYIIDTVGQTGQKIATSFLPAGMADGNGGIFKSAEGWSYPNGADGYYAEEPDVDQAIELLKSAGFEFDASNMLSASTPISFEYLTNTSSGHIAIAECLQQDFAAVGINMTIKNIDWAVFLNERKEGNFGIARNGWIADFNDPINMLEMWTTTSGNNDAQFGR
;
A
#
# COMPACT_ATOMS: atom_id res chain seq x y z
N MET A 1 -43.19 39.42 -10.79
CA MET A 1 -42.75 38.33 -9.92
C MET A 1 -41.74 37.40 -10.60
N LYS A 2 -42.00 36.78 -11.76
CA LYS A 2 -41.03 35.83 -12.39
C LYS A 2 -39.66 36.43 -12.75
N LYS A 3 -39.56 37.71 -13.16
CA LYS A 3 -38.30 38.41 -13.44
C LYS A 3 -37.53 38.79 -12.18
N LEU A 4 -38.22 39.03 -11.05
CA LEU A 4 -37.59 39.34 -9.77
C LEU A 4 -36.98 38.07 -9.10
N ILE A 5 -37.63 36.92 -9.28
CA ILE A 5 -37.16 35.61 -8.80
C ILE A 5 -35.91 35.15 -9.60
N ALA A 6 -35.90 35.37 -10.93
CA ALA A 6 -34.75 35.06 -11.75
C ALA A 6 -33.52 35.95 -11.43
N LEU A 7 -33.77 37.24 -11.07
CA LEU A 7 -32.69 38.15 -10.65
C LEU A 7 -32.15 37.79 -9.25
N LEU A 8 -33.02 37.35 -8.33
CA LEU A 8 -32.62 36.88 -7.00
C LEU A 8 -31.84 35.55 -7.07
N MET A 9 -32.19 34.62 -7.98
CA MET A 9 -31.42 33.40 -8.20
C MET A 9 -30.07 33.67 -8.88
N ALA A 10 -30.01 34.61 -9.83
CA ALA A 10 -28.74 35.01 -10.44
C ALA A 10 -27.82 35.74 -9.44
N VAL A 11 -28.37 36.54 -8.53
CA VAL A 11 -27.62 37.21 -7.46
C VAL A 11 -27.15 36.22 -6.38
N MET A 12 -27.97 35.18 -6.07
CA MET A 12 -27.52 34.10 -5.17
C MET A 12 -26.48 33.19 -5.80
N MET A 13 -26.49 32.92 -7.11
CA MET A 13 -25.41 32.22 -7.80
C MET A 13 -24.11 33.04 -7.86
N VAL A 14 -24.20 34.37 -8.06
CA VAL A 14 -23.01 35.25 -8.07
C VAL A 14 -22.46 35.45 -6.65
N LEU A 15 -23.32 35.49 -5.61
CA LEU A 15 -22.89 35.54 -4.21
C LEU A 15 -22.36 34.20 -3.70
N GLY A 16 -22.83 33.08 -4.26
CA GLY A 16 -22.27 31.74 -4.01
C GLY A 16 -20.87 31.57 -4.61
N CYS A 17 -20.60 32.17 -5.77
CA CYS A 17 -19.25 32.16 -6.39
C CYS A 17 -18.26 33.15 -5.74
N VAL A 18 -18.73 34.19 -5.05
CA VAL A 18 -17.85 35.18 -4.39
C VAL A 18 -17.52 34.78 -2.95
N ALA A 19 -18.32 33.90 -2.32
CA ALA A 19 -18.02 33.35 -0.98
C ALA A 19 -17.00 32.19 -1.01
N ALA A 20 -16.63 31.68 -2.20
CA ALA A 20 -15.59 30.66 -2.38
C ALA A 20 -14.19 31.23 -2.64
N LEU A 21 -14.01 32.56 -2.54
CA LEU A 21 -12.72 33.25 -2.75
C LEU A 21 -12.10 33.81 -1.47
N ALA A 22 -12.55 33.36 -0.30
CA ALA A 22 -11.92 33.73 0.96
C ALA A 22 -11.12 32.51 1.47
N ASP A 23 -9.81 32.64 1.38
CA ASP A 23 -8.80 31.77 2.00
C ASP A 23 -8.59 30.39 1.35
N ALA A 24 -8.31 30.35 0.05
CA ALA A 24 -7.72 29.18 -0.57
C ALA A 24 -6.20 29.22 -0.30
N GLY A 25 -5.77 28.53 0.76
CA GLY A 25 -4.36 28.20 0.97
C GLY A 25 -3.78 27.39 -0.19
N SER A 26 -2.58 26.90 -0.05
CA SER A 26 -1.90 26.05 -1.05
C SER A 26 -2.44 24.63 -1.13
N GLU A 27 -3.32 24.25 -0.19
CA GLU A 27 -3.88 22.91 -0.10
C GLU A 27 -5.06 22.73 -1.09
N PRO A 28 -5.18 21.55 -1.72
CA PRO A 28 -6.34 21.25 -2.54
C PRO A 28 -7.60 21.08 -1.66
N ALA A 29 -8.76 21.53 -2.17
CA ALA A 29 -10.05 21.24 -1.54
C ALA A 29 -10.36 19.74 -1.67
N TRP A 30 -10.60 19.03 -0.54
CA TRP A 30 -10.63 17.57 -0.54
C TRP A 30 -11.98 16.93 -0.21
N THR A 31 -12.93 17.68 0.34
CA THR A 31 -14.27 17.17 0.69
C THR A 31 -15.00 16.54 -0.52
N GLU A 32 -14.79 17.07 -1.73
CA GLU A 32 -15.39 16.51 -2.94
C GLU A 32 -14.82 15.12 -3.27
N TYR A 33 -13.53 14.92 -3.04
CA TYR A 33 -12.88 13.61 -3.18
C TYR A 33 -13.44 12.60 -2.17
N ASP A 34 -13.54 12.96 -0.90
CA ASP A 34 -14.14 12.10 0.14
C ASP A 34 -15.56 11.66 -0.24
N ASN A 35 -16.38 12.62 -0.73
CA ASN A 35 -17.73 12.33 -1.19
C ASN A 35 -17.73 11.42 -2.44
N MET A 36 -16.78 11.61 -3.36
CA MET A 36 -16.63 10.76 -4.54
C MET A 36 -16.32 9.31 -4.16
N ILE A 37 -15.37 9.09 -3.26
CA ILE A 37 -15.04 7.75 -2.76
C ILE A 37 -16.25 7.10 -2.06
N ALA A 38 -16.96 7.85 -1.21
CA ALA A 38 -18.18 7.34 -0.56
C ALA A 38 -19.26 6.97 -1.59
N THR A 39 -19.41 7.74 -2.68
CA THR A 39 -20.33 7.44 -3.78
C THR A 39 -19.91 6.17 -4.52
N ILE A 40 -18.64 6.03 -4.87
CA ILE A 40 -18.09 4.83 -5.53
C ILE A 40 -18.40 3.57 -4.70
N LYS A 41 -18.15 3.63 -3.39
CA LYS A 41 -18.37 2.50 -2.45
C LYS A 41 -19.85 2.13 -2.26
N SER A 42 -20.78 3.04 -2.58
CA SER A 42 -22.24 2.80 -2.50
C SER A 42 -22.90 2.55 -3.86
N THR A 43 -22.16 2.69 -4.96
CA THR A 43 -22.69 2.51 -6.32
C THR A 43 -22.83 1.02 -6.65
N THR A 44 -24.03 0.61 -7.05
CA THR A 44 -24.35 -0.78 -7.42
C THR A 44 -24.27 -1.05 -8.91
N ASP A 45 -24.32 -0.03 -9.75
CA ASP A 45 -24.06 -0.12 -11.20
C ASP A 45 -22.53 -0.13 -11.43
N MET A 46 -21.98 -1.29 -11.77
CA MET A 46 -20.52 -1.46 -11.92
C MET A 46 -19.95 -0.63 -13.07
N ALA A 47 -20.69 -0.39 -14.14
CA ALA A 47 -20.23 0.47 -15.24
C ALA A 47 -20.16 1.94 -14.81
N GLU A 48 -21.15 2.42 -14.06
CA GLU A 48 -21.13 3.76 -13.45
C GLU A 48 -19.98 3.87 -12.43
N ARG A 49 -19.76 2.84 -11.62
CA ARG A 49 -18.70 2.78 -10.63
C ARG A 49 -17.32 2.96 -11.27
N VAL A 50 -17.05 2.29 -12.40
CA VAL A 50 -15.78 2.46 -13.16
C VAL A 50 -15.58 3.92 -13.59
N GLN A 51 -16.62 4.58 -14.12
CA GLN A 51 -16.54 5.99 -14.53
C GLN A 51 -16.29 6.94 -13.35
N LEU A 52 -16.86 6.64 -12.18
CA LEU A 52 -16.62 7.43 -10.96
C LEU A 52 -15.19 7.24 -10.45
N MET A 53 -14.63 6.02 -10.53
CA MET A 53 -13.24 5.76 -10.15
C MET A 53 -12.24 6.50 -11.06
N HIS A 54 -12.49 6.58 -12.36
CA HIS A 54 -11.68 7.42 -13.26
C HIS A 54 -11.73 8.90 -12.88
N LYS A 55 -12.90 9.43 -12.50
CA LYS A 55 -13.02 10.81 -12.02
C LYS A 55 -12.27 11.04 -10.71
N ALA A 56 -12.28 10.06 -9.80
CA ALA A 56 -11.50 10.14 -8.57
C ALA A 56 -10.00 10.14 -8.86
N GLU A 57 -9.55 9.33 -9.82
CA GLU A 57 -8.15 9.35 -10.28
C GLU A 57 -7.78 10.71 -10.90
N ASP A 58 -8.65 11.31 -11.75
CA ASP A 58 -8.45 12.67 -12.28
C ASP A 58 -8.25 13.68 -11.15
N MET A 59 -9.14 13.66 -10.14
CA MET A 59 -9.06 14.58 -9.01
C MET A 59 -7.75 14.41 -8.22
N LEU A 60 -7.32 13.17 -7.99
CA LEU A 60 -6.07 12.85 -7.31
C LEU A 60 -4.86 13.36 -8.10
N MET A 61 -4.78 12.99 -9.36
CA MET A 61 -3.64 13.31 -10.21
C MET A 61 -3.54 14.79 -10.53
N ASP A 62 -4.68 15.51 -10.58
CA ASP A 62 -4.70 16.96 -10.82
C ASP A 62 -4.06 17.76 -9.68
N THR A 63 -3.98 17.22 -8.48
CA THR A 63 -3.25 17.84 -7.36
C THR A 63 -1.74 17.95 -7.60
N GLY A 64 -1.16 17.09 -8.45
CA GLY A 64 0.28 16.92 -8.63
C GLY A 64 1.02 16.37 -7.40
N ALA A 65 0.31 16.00 -6.33
CA ALA A 65 0.93 15.54 -5.08
C ALA A 65 1.47 14.11 -5.17
N ILE A 66 0.95 13.32 -6.10
CA ILE A 66 1.40 11.96 -6.38
C ILE A 66 2.13 11.98 -7.72
N VAL A 67 3.41 11.61 -7.70
CA VAL A 67 4.30 11.62 -8.87
C VAL A 67 4.76 10.21 -9.18
N PRO A 68 4.04 9.48 -10.05
CA PRO A 68 4.40 8.11 -10.42
C PRO A 68 5.75 8.07 -11.12
N ILE A 69 6.56 7.04 -10.83
CA ILE A 69 7.87 6.82 -11.45
C ILE A 69 7.84 5.57 -12.33
N TYR A 70 7.58 4.40 -11.74
CA TYR A 70 7.43 3.14 -12.47
C TYR A 70 6.42 2.22 -11.79
N TYR A 71 5.89 1.26 -12.56
CA TYR A 71 5.11 0.16 -12.02
C TYR A 71 6.05 -0.92 -11.50
N TYR A 72 5.72 -1.47 -10.31
CA TYR A 72 6.56 -2.42 -9.62
C TYR A 72 6.69 -3.75 -10.36
N ASN A 73 7.86 -4.30 -10.28
CA ASN A 73 8.10 -5.73 -10.22
C ASN A 73 8.92 -6.04 -8.95
N ASP A 74 8.71 -7.22 -8.41
CA ASP A 74 9.46 -7.75 -7.29
C ASP A 74 10.69 -8.49 -7.79
N VAL A 75 11.81 -8.37 -7.09
CA VAL A 75 13.03 -9.10 -7.38
C VAL A 75 13.56 -9.78 -6.13
N TYR A 76 13.77 -11.07 -6.22
CA TYR A 76 14.33 -11.85 -5.13
C TYR A 76 15.24 -12.98 -5.64
N MET A 77 16.05 -13.55 -4.76
CA MET A 77 16.82 -14.77 -5.05
C MET A 77 16.39 -15.92 -4.15
N ALA A 78 16.24 -17.09 -4.74
CA ALA A 78 15.93 -18.32 -4.04
C ALA A 78 16.82 -19.45 -4.58
N LYS A 79 17.32 -20.33 -3.69
CA LYS A 79 18.08 -21.51 -4.13
C LYS A 79 17.25 -22.36 -5.08
N GLU A 80 17.82 -22.80 -6.18
CA GLU A 80 17.11 -23.61 -7.21
C GLU A 80 16.45 -24.87 -6.65
N SER A 81 17.00 -25.41 -5.57
CA SER A 81 16.45 -26.58 -4.86
C SER A 81 15.30 -26.25 -3.91
N LEU A 82 15.02 -24.97 -3.62
CA LEU A 82 13.88 -24.52 -2.84
C LEU A 82 12.65 -24.41 -3.74
N THR A 83 11.62 -25.18 -3.44
CA THR A 83 10.37 -25.26 -4.21
C THR A 83 9.16 -25.12 -3.30
N GLY A 84 7.96 -25.03 -3.86
CA GLY A 84 6.70 -25.03 -3.12
C GLY A 84 6.36 -23.75 -2.37
N TYR A 85 7.30 -22.81 -2.19
CA TYR A 85 6.97 -21.44 -1.82
C TYR A 85 6.33 -20.72 -3.01
N TYR A 86 5.55 -19.67 -2.75
CA TYR A 86 4.96 -18.86 -3.82
C TYR A 86 4.78 -17.41 -3.38
N SER A 87 4.68 -16.54 -4.36
CA SER A 87 4.36 -15.12 -4.22
C SER A 87 3.04 -14.83 -4.93
N ASN A 88 2.34 -13.79 -4.50
CA ASN A 88 1.16 -13.26 -5.18
C ASN A 88 1.44 -11.88 -5.80
N PRO A 89 0.55 -11.32 -6.64
CA PRO A 89 0.74 -9.98 -7.23
C PRO A 89 0.75 -8.82 -6.23
N TYR A 90 0.53 -9.11 -4.95
CA TYR A 90 0.52 -8.16 -3.84
C TYR A 90 1.79 -8.28 -2.98
N ALA A 91 2.90 -8.78 -3.54
CA ALA A 91 4.21 -8.97 -2.90
C ALA A 91 4.22 -9.90 -1.67
N THR A 92 3.13 -10.61 -1.37
CA THR A 92 3.10 -11.53 -0.23
C THR A 92 3.76 -12.86 -0.58
N LYS A 93 4.72 -13.28 0.23
CA LYS A 93 5.43 -14.54 0.07
C LYS A 93 4.97 -15.57 1.11
N PHE A 94 4.62 -16.75 0.62
CA PHE A 94 4.07 -17.85 1.42
C PHE A 94 5.07 -18.99 1.48
N PHE A 95 5.49 -19.38 2.68
CA PHE A 95 6.49 -20.42 2.93
C PHE A 95 5.89 -21.70 3.54
N MET A 96 4.57 -21.74 3.85
CA MET A 96 3.96 -22.89 4.51
C MET A 96 4.06 -24.19 3.70
N TYR A 97 4.18 -24.11 2.39
CA TYR A 97 4.33 -25.29 1.53
C TYR A 97 5.74 -25.40 0.91
N ALA A 98 6.68 -24.61 1.41
CA ALA A 98 8.06 -24.69 0.96
C ALA A 98 8.63 -26.09 1.17
N ASP A 99 9.42 -26.57 0.19
CA ASP A 99 10.10 -27.85 0.19
C ASP A 99 11.58 -27.63 -0.17
N PHE A 100 12.46 -28.02 0.73
CA PHE A 100 13.90 -27.88 0.57
C PHE A 100 14.62 -29.24 0.70
N GLY A 101 13.98 -30.30 0.20
CA GLY A 101 14.47 -31.66 0.28
C GLY A 101 14.55 -32.19 1.71
N GLU A 102 15.76 -32.56 2.17
CA GLU A 102 15.96 -33.04 3.54
C GLU A 102 16.14 -31.89 4.56
N ASN A 103 16.32 -30.65 4.08
CA ASN A 103 16.46 -29.48 4.96
C ASN A 103 15.08 -29.08 5.51
N THR A 104 14.99 -28.93 6.81
CA THR A 104 13.78 -28.46 7.52
C THR A 104 13.93 -27.07 8.09
N THR A 105 15.07 -26.42 7.86
CA THR A 105 15.33 -25.02 8.20
C THR A 105 15.52 -24.23 6.92
N LEU A 106 14.82 -23.12 6.80
CA LEU A 106 14.96 -22.15 5.72
C LEU A 106 15.52 -20.84 6.29
N ARG A 107 16.65 -20.38 5.72
CA ARG A 107 17.34 -19.16 6.14
C ARG A 107 17.00 -18.06 5.14
N LEU A 108 16.32 -17.04 5.63
CA LEU A 108 15.73 -15.96 4.85
C LEU A 108 16.32 -14.61 5.26
N GLN A 109 16.15 -13.63 4.39
CA GLN A 109 16.37 -12.23 4.74
C GLN A 109 15.02 -11.51 4.75
N LEU A 110 14.89 -10.55 5.65
CA LEU A 110 13.88 -9.51 5.64
C LEU A 110 14.61 -8.16 5.54
N SER A 111 14.12 -7.26 4.71
CA SER A 111 14.84 -6.02 4.36
C SER A 111 15.11 -5.09 5.54
N SER A 112 14.32 -5.21 6.61
CA SER A 112 14.48 -4.36 7.79
C SER A 112 13.78 -4.95 9.02
N GLU A 113 13.90 -4.27 10.14
CA GLU A 113 13.06 -4.47 11.34
C GLU A 113 11.60 -4.22 10.97
N PRO A 114 10.67 -5.18 11.20
CA PRO A 114 9.25 -4.95 10.98
C PRO A 114 8.70 -3.92 11.97
N ASP A 115 7.90 -2.96 11.46
CA ASP A 115 7.31 -1.91 12.31
C ASP A 115 6.27 -2.51 13.26
N LYS A 116 5.40 -3.39 12.77
CA LYS A 116 4.30 -3.97 13.54
C LYS A 116 4.02 -5.42 13.12
N LEU A 117 3.83 -6.30 14.11
CA LEU A 117 3.44 -7.70 13.91
C LEU A 117 1.96 -7.96 14.23
N ASP A 118 1.26 -7.03 14.86
CA ASP A 118 -0.20 -7.09 15.02
C ASP A 118 -0.86 -6.95 13.64
N PRO A 119 -1.58 -7.97 13.13
CA PRO A 119 -2.16 -7.92 11.78
C PRO A 119 -3.11 -6.75 11.56
N ALA A 120 -3.82 -6.29 12.60
CA ALA A 120 -4.72 -5.14 12.52
C ALA A 120 -3.98 -3.79 12.37
N LEU A 121 -2.73 -3.70 12.85
CA LEU A 121 -1.95 -2.48 12.87
C LEU A 121 -0.88 -2.40 11.79
N ASN A 122 -0.55 -3.55 11.18
CA ASN A 122 0.44 -3.60 10.11
C ASN A 122 -0.07 -2.90 8.84
N SER A 123 0.81 -2.12 8.21
CA SER A 123 0.57 -1.49 6.91
C SER A 123 1.82 -1.52 6.01
N SER A 124 2.71 -2.51 6.24
CA SER A 124 3.89 -2.75 5.41
C SER A 124 3.86 -4.15 4.79
N VAL A 125 4.52 -4.32 3.64
CA VAL A 125 4.64 -5.61 2.94
C VAL A 125 5.38 -6.63 3.80
N ASP A 126 6.47 -6.25 4.46
CA ASP A 126 7.25 -7.12 5.34
C ASP A 126 6.39 -7.72 6.46
N GLY A 127 5.62 -6.87 7.15
CA GLY A 127 4.70 -7.30 8.18
C GLY A 127 3.55 -8.15 7.65
N ALA A 128 3.05 -7.87 6.42
CA ALA A 128 2.03 -8.68 5.77
C ALA A 128 2.54 -10.09 5.42
N CYS A 129 3.79 -10.21 4.92
CA CYS A 129 4.44 -11.50 4.69
C CYS A 129 4.59 -12.32 5.98
N LEU A 130 5.03 -11.68 7.08
CA LEU A 130 5.14 -12.33 8.38
C LEU A 130 3.77 -12.75 8.91
N ALA A 131 2.74 -11.90 8.77
CA ALA A 131 1.38 -12.21 9.17
C ALA A 131 0.78 -13.38 8.36
N ALA A 132 0.96 -13.42 7.04
CA ALA A 132 0.45 -14.48 6.18
C ALA A 132 1.03 -15.87 6.51
N ASN A 133 2.24 -15.92 7.08
CA ASN A 133 2.89 -17.16 7.51
C ASN A 133 2.61 -17.52 8.98
N SER A 134 2.24 -16.56 9.85
CA SER A 134 2.02 -16.77 11.28
C SER A 134 0.55 -16.67 11.73
N PHE A 135 -0.31 -16.13 10.88
CA PHE A 135 -1.76 -16.08 11.06
C PHE A 135 -2.46 -16.62 9.81
N GLY A 136 -3.78 -16.52 9.73
CA GLY A 136 -4.52 -16.89 8.54
C GLY A 136 -5.92 -16.27 8.55
N GLY A 137 -6.43 -15.94 7.35
CA GLY A 137 -7.76 -15.40 7.13
C GLY A 137 -8.84 -16.48 6.95
N LEU A 138 -10.06 -16.03 6.68
CA LEU A 138 -11.14 -16.91 6.21
C LEU A 138 -10.74 -17.60 4.90
N TYR A 139 -10.12 -16.83 4.01
CA TYR A 139 -9.56 -17.25 2.73
C TYR A 139 -8.06 -16.94 2.69
N THR A 140 -7.39 -17.45 1.68
CA THR A 140 -6.00 -17.19 1.32
C THR A 140 -5.85 -17.22 -0.20
N TYR A 141 -4.66 -16.98 -0.71
CA TYR A 141 -4.33 -17.21 -2.11
C TYR A 141 -3.58 -18.52 -2.27
N ASP A 142 -3.77 -19.21 -3.39
CA ASP A 142 -2.95 -20.35 -3.78
C ASP A 142 -1.75 -19.91 -4.65
N ALA A 143 -0.94 -20.87 -5.09
CA ALA A 143 0.24 -20.61 -5.92
C ALA A 143 -0.08 -20.04 -7.33
N ASN A 144 -1.34 -20.05 -7.76
CA ASN A 144 -1.78 -19.44 -9.02
C ASN A 144 -2.32 -18.02 -8.82
N GLY A 145 -2.43 -17.56 -7.55
CA GLY A 145 -3.06 -16.29 -7.18
C GLY A 145 -4.60 -16.36 -7.10
N ASP A 146 -5.17 -17.58 -7.16
CA ASP A 146 -6.60 -17.80 -7.00
C ASP A 146 -6.99 -17.87 -5.51
N TYR A 147 -8.25 -17.52 -5.19
CA TYR A 147 -8.75 -17.63 -3.82
C TYR A 147 -8.88 -19.09 -3.38
N ALA A 148 -8.31 -19.42 -2.25
CA ALA A 148 -8.40 -20.74 -1.63
C ALA A 148 -9.04 -20.67 -0.25
N PRO A 149 -9.94 -21.64 0.11
CA PRO A 149 -10.46 -21.77 1.47
C PRO A 149 -9.33 -21.98 2.47
N ASN A 150 -9.34 -21.20 3.58
CA ASN A 150 -8.38 -21.37 4.67
C ASN A 150 -9.11 -21.74 5.98
N PHE A 151 -9.40 -20.79 6.86
CA PHE A 151 -10.17 -21.08 8.08
C PHE A 151 -11.67 -21.20 7.82
N ALA A 152 -12.18 -20.64 6.73
CA ALA A 152 -13.48 -21.03 6.20
C ALA A 152 -13.34 -22.20 5.21
N THR A 153 -14.33 -23.08 5.18
CA THR A 153 -14.42 -24.18 4.20
C THR A 153 -15.21 -23.78 2.95
N GLY A 154 -15.93 -22.65 3.01
CA GLY A 154 -16.74 -22.09 1.95
C GLY A 154 -17.58 -20.94 2.47
N TYR A 155 -18.35 -20.33 1.57
CA TYR A 155 -19.28 -19.26 1.90
C TYR A 155 -20.54 -19.33 1.05
N GLU A 156 -21.60 -18.66 1.53
CA GLU A 156 -22.84 -18.40 0.79
C GLU A 156 -23.05 -16.90 0.70
N VAL A 157 -23.64 -16.44 -0.42
CA VAL A 157 -24.00 -15.03 -0.63
C VAL A 157 -25.50 -14.94 -0.83
N SER A 158 -26.17 -13.96 -0.18
CA SER A 158 -27.57 -13.67 -0.37
C SER A 158 -27.87 -13.20 -1.82
N GLU A 159 -29.14 -13.35 -2.25
CA GLU A 159 -29.55 -12.98 -3.63
C GLU A 159 -29.29 -11.50 -3.99
N ASP A 160 -29.28 -10.62 -3.01
CA ASP A 160 -28.98 -9.19 -3.16
C ASP A 160 -27.47 -8.88 -3.14
N GLY A 161 -26.62 -9.89 -2.90
CA GLY A 161 -25.18 -9.73 -2.83
C GLY A 161 -24.65 -9.02 -1.57
N LEU A 162 -25.52 -8.80 -0.56
CA LEU A 162 -25.17 -7.99 0.61
C LEU A 162 -24.75 -8.79 1.84
N THR A 163 -25.10 -10.08 1.91
CA THR A 163 -24.79 -10.90 3.08
C THR A 163 -23.92 -12.09 2.69
N TYR A 164 -22.73 -12.16 3.28
CA TYR A 164 -21.82 -13.30 3.16
C TYR A 164 -21.85 -14.12 4.44
N THR A 165 -22.05 -15.43 4.32
CA THR A 165 -22.02 -16.36 5.45
C THR A 165 -20.92 -17.38 5.22
N PHE A 166 -19.83 -17.29 5.99
CA PHE A 166 -18.68 -18.17 5.93
C PHE A 166 -18.86 -19.37 6.90
N ALA A 167 -18.63 -20.58 6.40
CA ALA A 167 -18.61 -21.79 7.20
C ALA A 167 -17.21 -22.01 7.78
N ILE A 168 -17.06 -21.90 9.10
CA ILE A 168 -15.75 -22.04 9.77
C ILE A 168 -15.38 -23.53 9.86
N ARG A 169 -14.13 -23.84 9.54
CA ARG A 169 -13.56 -25.19 9.62
C ARG A 169 -13.64 -25.74 11.04
N ASP A 170 -14.13 -26.96 11.19
CA ASP A 170 -14.18 -27.64 12.49
C ASP A 170 -12.76 -27.96 13.02
N GLY A 171 -12.56 -27.82 14.32
CA GLY A 171 -11.33 -28.23 15.00
C GLY A 171 -10.14 -27.29 14.86
N LEU A 172 -10.35 -26.06 14.37
CA LEU A 172 -9.31 -25.01 14.35
C LEU A 172 -8.78 -24.73 15.75
N LYS A 173 -7.49 -24.48 15.84
CA LYS A 173 -6.79 -24.18 17.09
C LYS A 173 -5.82 -23.01 16.92
N TRP A 174 -5.67 -22.28 17.98
CA TRP A 174 -4.55 -21.38 18.20
C TRP A 174 -3.26 -22.16 18.48
N SER A 175 -2.11 -21.48 18.39
CA SER A 175 -0.80 -22.10 18.65
C SER A 175 -0.64 -22.64 20.09
N ASP A 176 -1.37 -22.10 21.06
CA ASP A 176 -1.44 -22.60 22.44
C ASP A 176 -2.36 -23.84 22.62
N GLY A 177 -3.02 -24.28 21.56
CA GLY A 177 -3.95 -25.42 21.54
C GLY A 177 -5.39 -25.07 21.92
N SER A 178 -5.71 -23.86 22.31
CA SER A 178 -7.08 -23.40 22.55
C SER A 178 -7.89 -23.34 21.24
N PRO A 179 -9.23 -23.52 21.27
CA PRO A 179 -10.06 -23.51 20.08
C PRO A 179 -10.13 -22.13 19.43
N LEU A 180 -10.09 -22.11 18.06
CA LEU A 180 -10.36 -20.95 17.24
C LEU A 180 -11.73 -21.13 16.57
N THR A 181 -12.58 -20.12 16.59
CA THR A 181 -13.98 -20.18 16.14
C THR A 181 -14.39 -18.90 15.41
N ALA A 182 -15.60 -18.83 14.90
CA ALA A 182 -16.18 -17.60 14.33
C ALA A 182 -16.15 -16.40 15.31
N LYS A 183 -16.15 -16.65 16.62
CA LYS A 183 -16.12 -15.58 17.63
C LYS A 183 -14.80 -14.82 17.65
N ASP A 184 -13.72 -15.49 17.28
CA ASP A 184 -12.40 -14.87 17.17
C ASP A 184 -12.35 -13.90 15.98
N PHE A 185 -13.02 -14.24 14.87
CA PHE A 185 -13.19 -13.31 13.74
C PHE A 185 -14.07 -12.12 14.12
N GLU A 186 -15.19 -12.32 14.81
CA GLU A 186 -16.05 -11.24 15.27
C GLU A 186 -15.28 -10.26 16.17
N TYR A 187 -14.54 -10.78 17.15
CA TYR A 187 -13.70 -9.95 18.02
C TYR A 187 -12.68 -9.15 17.22
N SER A 188 -11.95 -9.82 16.33
CA SER A 188 -10.81 -9.23 15.61
C SER A 188 -11.26 -8.17 14.60
N TRP A 189 -12.34 -8.40 13.86
CA TRP A 189 -12.86 -7.43 12.91
C TRP A 189 -13.43 -6.19 13.61
N LYS A 190 -14.17 -6.38 14.72
CA LYS A 190 -14.66 -5.27 15.53
C LYS A 190 -13.51 -4.47 16.13
N ARG A 191 -12.46 -5.15 16.62
CA ARG A 191 -11.26 -4.50 17.13
C ARG A 191 -10.55 -3.69 16.03
N ALA A 192 -10.30 -4.27 14.86
CA ALA A 192 -9.60 -3.58 13.77
C ALA A 192 -10.38 -2.38 13.23
N ALA A 193 -11.72 -2.46 13.23
CA ALA A 193 -12.60 -1.35 12.82
C ALA A 193 -12.72 -0.24 13.87
N ALA A 194 -12.46 -0.54 15.15
CA ALA A 194 -12.67 0.40 16.25
C ALA A 194 -11.65 1.54 16.22
N PRO A 195 -12.09 2.81 16.41
CA PRO A 195 -11.19 3.96 16.43
C PRO A 195 -10.08 3.87 17.50
N GLU A 196 -10.35 3.19 18.63
CA GLU A 196 -9.41 3.01 19.73
C GLU A 196 -8.21 2.13 19.35
N THR A 197 -8.35 1.30 18.31
CA THR A 197 -7.24 0.48 17.79
C THR A 197 -6.30 1.31 16.92
N ALA A 198 -6.79 2.41 16.36
CA ALA A 198 -6.04 3.29 15.46
C ALA A 198 -5.37 2.53 14.30
N ALA A 199 -6.08 1.54 13.74
CA ALA A 199 -5.61 0.77 12.62
C ALA A 199 -5.58 1.62 11.35
N ASP A 200 -4.44 1.67 10.66
CA ASP A 200 -4.26 2.44 9.41
C ASP A 200 -5.27 2.01 8.33
N TYR A 201 -5.63 0.72 8.32
CA TYR A 201 -6.57 0.09 7.41
C TYR A 201 -8.02 0.02 7.93
N SER A 202 -8.37 0.71 9.02
CA SER A 202 -9.75 0.69 9.56
C SER A 202 -10.81 1.06 8.51
N TYR A 203 -10.48 1.92 7.55
CA TYR A 203 -11.36 2.34 6.48
C TYR A 203 -11.81 1.18 5.54
N MET A 204 -11.06 0.07 5.47
CA MET A 204 -11.46 -1.11 4.68
C MET A 204 -12.75 -1.77 5.21
N PHE A 205 -13.10 -1.54 6.47
CA PHE A 205 -14.34 -2.03 7.08
C PHE A 205 -15.55 -1.14 6.77
N ASP A 206 -15.38 0.02 6.19
CA ASP A 206 -16.48 1.00 6.02
C ASP A 206 -17.55 0.53 5.03
N GLY A 207 -17.27 -0.43 4.16
CA GLY A 207 -18.24 -1.13 3.32
C GLY A 207 -19.17 -2.09 4.09
N ILE A 208 -18.82 -2.44 5.33
CA ILE A 208 -19.62 -3.30 6.20
C ILE A 208 -20.66 -2.45 6.94
N ALA A 209 -21.87 -2.95 7.04
CA ALA A 209 -22.94 -2.28 7.75
C ALA A 209 -22.57 -2.07 9.22
N GLY A 210 -22.99 -0.93 9.79
CA GLY A 210 -22.76 -0.60 11.20
C GLY A 210 -21.35 -0.08 11.53
N TYR A 211 -20.42 -0.01 10.56
CA TYR A 211 -19.09 0.58 10.78
C TYR A 211 -19.19 2.06 11.20
N PRO A 212 -18.37 2.52 12.18
CA PRO A 212 -17.38 1.73 12.95
C PRO A 212 -17.95 1.09 14.24
N ASP A 213 -19.07 1.59 14.79
CA ASP A 213 -19.50 1.36 16.17
C ASP A 213 -20.27 0.05 16.38
N ASP A 214 -21.03 -0.43 15.36
CA ASP A 214 -21.89 -1.62 15.43
C ASP A 214 -21.68 -2.52 14.21
N LEU A 215 -20.41 -2.86 13.95
CA LEU A 215 -19.98 -3.62 12.78
C LEU A 215 -20.78 -4.92 12.65
N GLN A 216 -21.50 -5.06 11.54
CA GLN A 216 -22.33 -6.24 11.25
C GLN A 216 -21.46 -7.39 10.68
N ALA A 217 -20.55 -7.85 11.50
CA ALA A 217 -19.66 -8.98 11.32
C ALA A 217 -19.83 -9.89 12.55
N ILE A 218 -20.71 -10.90 12.44
CA ILE A 218 -21.34 -11.59 13.59
C ILE A 218 -21.09 -13.09 13.52
N ALA A 219 -20.62 -13.66 14.63
CA ALA A 219 -20.49 -15.11 14.81
C ALA A 219 -21.81 -15.74 15.25
N SER A 220 -22.10 -16.95 14.79
CA SER A 220 -23.15 -17.79 15.34
C SER A 220 -22.87 -18.17 16.81
N GLU A 221 -23.91 -18.49 17.58
CA GLU A 221 -23.75 -18.86 19.00
C GLU A 221 -22.82 -20.07 19.19
N ASP A 222 -22.90 -21.05 18.27
CA ASP A 222 -22.06 -22.26 18.27
C ASP A 222 -20.64 -22.03 17.70
N GLY A 223 -20.35 -20.82 17.20
CA GLY A 223 -19.05 -20.43 16.63
C GLY A 223 -18.68 -21.06 15.29
N LYS A 224 -19.66 -21.66 14.57
CA LYS A 224 -19.42 -22.40 13.33
C LYS A 224 -19.61 -21.57 12.06
N THR A 225 -20.33 -20.48 12.13
CA THR A 225 -20.54 -19.58 10.99
C THR A 225 -20.21 -18.15 11.37
N PHE A 226 -19.69 -17.43 10.39
CA PHE A 226 -19.40 -15.99 10.50
C PHE A 226 -20.13 -15.26 9.39
N THR A 227 -21.01 -14.34 9.76
CA THR A 227 -21.87 -13.61 8.83
C THR A 227 -21.48 -12.14 8.75
N VAL A 228 -21.27 -11.64 7.54
CA VAL A 228 -20.90 -10.25 7.25
C VAL A 228 -22.00 -9.62 6.41
N THR A 229 -22.53 -8.49 6.85
CA THR A 229 -23.55 -7.72 6.11
C THR A 229 -22.93 -6.44 5.54
N LEU A 230 -23.04 -6.24 4.24
CA LEU A 230 -22.46 -5.13 3.50
C LEU A 230 -23.47 -4.00 3.29
N LYS A 231 -23.01 -2.78 3.05
CA LYS A 231 -23.80 -1.61 2.64
C LYS A 231 -24.13 -1.63 1.15
N ALA A 232 -23.23 -2.21 0.33
CA ALA A 232 -23.37 -2.39 -1.12
C ALA A 232 -22.63 -3.67 -1.55
N PRO A 233 -22.91 -4.25 -2.74
CA PRO A 233 -22.15 -5.39 -3.25
C PRO A 233 -20.65 -5.07 -3.36
N CYS A 234 -19.82 -6.02 -2.92
CA CYS A 234 -18.37 -5.89 -2.89
C CYS A 234 -17.71 -6.97 -3.77
N ALA A 235 -17.09 -6.56 -4.87
CA ALA A 235 -16.45 -7.49 -5.81
C ALA A 235 -15.17 -8.14 -5.24
N TYR A 236 -14.54 -7.49 -4.26
CA TYR A 236 -13.27 -7.89 -3.64
C TYR A 236 -13.42 -8.44 -2.20
N MET A 237 -14.62 -8.93 -1.83
CA MET A 237 -14.87 -9.46 -0.47
C MET A 237 -13.95 -10.62 -0.10
N LEU A 238 -13.56 -11.47 -1.06
CA LEU A 238 -12.65 -12.58 -0.80
C LEU A 238 -11.20 -12.11 -0.63
N ASP A 239 -10.79 -11.02 -1.30
CA ASP A 239 -9.51 -10.37 -1.03
C ASP A 239 -9.46 -9.87 0.42
N LEU A 240 -10.50 -9.16 0.87
CA LEU A 240 -10.58 -8.72 2.27
C LEU A 240 -10.51 -9.91 3.24
N ALA A 241 -11.19 -11.02 2.91
CA ALA A 241 -11.17 -12.24 3.71
C ALA A 241 -9.79 -12.93 3.76
N ALA A 242 -8.88 -12.59 2.84
CA ALA A 242 -7.51 -13.07 2.74
C ALA A 242 -6.47 -12.04 3.19
N PHE A 243 -6.86 -10.80 3.50
CA PHE A 243 -5.97 -9.71 3.83
C PHE A 243 -5.62 -9.67 5.34
N PRO A 244 -4.36 -9.41 5.73
CA PRO A 244 -3.91 -9.51 7.12
C PRO A 244 -4.74 -8.73 8.16
N THR A 245 -5.22 -7.52 7.85
CA THR A 245 -6.04 -6.71 8.77
C THR A 245 -7.34 -7.42 9.19
N PHE A 246 -7.81 -8.37 8.37
CA PHE A 246 -9.00 -9.20 8.63
C PHE A 246 -8.67 -10.55 9.29
N PHE A 247 -7.41 -10.81 9.63
CA PHE A 247 -7.03 -12.05 10.30
C PHE A 247 -7.47 -12.06 11.77
N PRO A 248 -7.88 -13.22 12.31
CA PRO A 248 -8.23 -13.33 13.71
C PRO A 248 -6.98 -13.25 14.59
N VAL A 249 -7.12 -12.55 15.72
CA VAL A 249 -6.17 -12.52 16.82
C VAL A 249 -6.83 -13.04 18.09
N GLN A 250 -6.08 -13.72 18.96
CA GLN A 250 -6.65 -14.30 20.17
C GLN A 250 -6.96 -13.18 21.18
N GLN A 251 -8.24 -13.02 21.55
CA GLN A 251 -8.69 -11.98 22.47
C GLN A 251 -7.91 -11.99 23.80
N ALA A 252 -7.74 -13.15 24.42
CA ALA A 252 -7.05 -13.27 25.68
C ALA A 252 -5.57 -12.84 25.61
N CYS A 253 -4.88 -13.13 24.51
CA CYS A 253 -3.51 -12.71 24.27
C CYS A 253 -3.43 -11.18 24.10
N VAL A 254 -4.31 -10.61 23.30
CA VAL A 254 -4.38 -9.16 23.07
C VAL A 254 -4.66 -8.41 24.37
N GLU A 255 -5.74 -8.77 25.09
CA GLU A 255 -6.19 -8.07 26.29
C GLU A 255 -5.24 -8.21 27.49
N ALA A 256 -4.36 -9.23 27.49
CA ALA A 256 -3.35 -9.39 28.52
C ALA A 256 -2.26 -8.31 28.50
N ALA A 257 -1.99 -7.69 27.34
CA ALA A 257 -0.88 -6.77 27.17
C ALA A 257 -1.27 -5.43 26.52
N ALA A 258 -2.33 -5.38 25.70
CA ALA A 258 -2.79 -4.16 25.04
C ALA A 258 -3.24 -3.11 26.05
N THR A 259 -2.92 -1.85 25.75
CA THR A 259 -3.35 -0.69 26.53
C THR A 259 -4.02 0.33 25.60
N PRO A 260 -4.80 1.29 26.14
CA PRO A 260 -5.37 2.36 25.29
C PRO A 260 -4.32 3.16 24.53
N ASP A 261 -3.13 3.35 25.10
CA ASP A 261 -2.03 4.08 24.48
C ASP A 261 -1.18 3.21 23.53
N ASN A 262 -1.30 1.87 23.64
CA ASN A 262 -0.60 0.93 22.77
C ASN A 262 -1.43 -0.34 22.58
N PRO A 263 -2.37 -0.33 21.64
CA PRO A 263 -3.24 -1.49 21.34
C PRO A 263 -2.48 -2.69 20.76
N GLY A 264 -1.28 -2.47 20.19
CA GLY A 264 -0.39 -3.51 19.62
C GLY A 264 0.64 -4.08 20.59
N ALA A 265 0.62 -3.70 21.87
CA ALA A 265 1.65 -4.10 22.85
C ALA A 265 1.83 -5.63 23.01
N TRP A 266 0.82 -6.42 22.67
CA TRP A 266 0.84 -7.87 22.75
C TRP A 266 1.77 -8.56 21.72
N ALA A 267 2.11 -7.86 20.63
CA ALA A 267 2.89 -8.38 19.51
C ALA A 267 4.24 -7.65 19.31
N LEU A 268 4.78 -7.02 20.36
CA LEU A 268 6.08 -6.34 20.34
C LEU A 268 7.28 -7.26 20.60
N GLU A 269 7.01 -8.48 21.07
CA GLU A 269 8.01 -9.47 21.44
C GLU A 269 7.57 -10.86 21.00
N ALA A 270 8.50 -11.81 20.93
CA ALA A 270 8.18 -13.20 20.65
C ALA A 270 7.32 -13.85 21.74
N GLY A 271 6.58 -14.90 21.36
CA GLY A 271 5.80 -15.72 22.29
C GLY A 271 4.31 -15.38 22.33
N TYR A 272 3.83 -14.48 21.49
CA TYR A 272 2.40 -14.26 21.31
C TYR A 272 1.71 -15.46 20.64
N VAL A 273 0.40 -15.57 20.85
CA VAL A 273 -0.41 -16.66 20.27
C VAL A 273 -0.75 -16.31 18.82
N SER A 274 -0.48 -17.26 17.92
CA SER A 274 -0.74 -17.16 16.48
C SER A 274 -1.65 -18.29 15.99
N SER A 275 -2.07 -18.24 14.73
CA SER A 275 -3.02 -19.23 14.16
C SER A 275 -2.52 -19.89 12.89
N GLY A 276 -1.48 -19.35 12.24
CA GLY A 276 -0.94 -19.82 10.97
C GLY A 276 0.02 -20.98 11.08
N ALA A 277 0.73 -21.24 9.99
CA ALA A 277 1.67 -22.36 9.87
C ALA A 277 2.88 -22.25 10.82
N TYR A 278 3.25 -21.03 11.20
CA TYR A 278 4.42 -20.74 12.02
C TYR A 278 4.10 -19.88 13.24
N MET A 279 4.94 -19.99 14.28
CA MET A 279 4.89 -19.24 15.53
C MET A 279 6.22 -18.50 15.72
N LEU A 280 6.20 -17.26 16.16
CA LEU A 280 7.42 -16.53 16.51
C LEU A 280 8.03 -17.06 17.81
N GLU A 281 9.18 -17.74 17.69
CA GLU A 281 9.92 -18.33 18.81
C GLU A 281 10.85 -17.31 19.49
N SER A 282 11.55 -16.52 18.67
CA SER A 282 12.49 -15.51 19.17
C SER A 282 12.61 -14.32 18.23
N TRP A 283 12.86 -13.15 18.81
CA TRP A 283 13.10 -11.90 18.09
C TRP A 283 14.24 -11.15 18.76
N GLU A 284 15.36 -11.07 18.06
CA GLU A 284 16.49 -10.20 18.44
C GLU A 284 16.40 -8.96 17.57
N HIS A 285 15.86 -7.88 18.14
CA HIS A 285 15.56 -6.65 17.42
C HIS A 285 16.77 -6.13 16.62
N ASN A 286 16.49 -5.68 15.39
CA ASN A 286 17.47 -5.21 14.41
C ASN A 286 18.53 -6.26 14.02
N LYS A 287 18.26 -7.55 14.22
CA LYS A 287 19.20 -8.60 13.89
C LYS A 287 18.55 -9.85 13.30
N SER A 288 17.60 -10.47 14.01
CA SER A 288 17.04 -11.74 13.56
C SER A 288 15.68 -12.06 14.17
N MET A 289 14.88 -12.80 13.41
CA MET A 289 13.64 -13.41 13.88
C MET A 289 13.66 -14.91 13.58
N VAL A 290 13.09 -15.69 14.47
CA VAL A 290 12.96 -17.13 14.27
C VAL A 290 11.52 -17.53 14.45
N TYR A 291 10.97 -18.13 13.41
CA TYR A 291 9.66 -18.75 13.43
C TYR A 291 9.80 -20.27 13.40
N VAL A 292 8.97 -20.97 14.18
CA VAL A 292 8.92 -22.43 14.22
C VAL A 292 7.54 -22.92 13.80
N LYS A 293 7.49 -24.10 13.22
CA LYS A 293 6.25 -24.75 12.79
C LYS A 293 5.25 -24.83 13.95
N ASN A 294 4.02 -24.41 13.67
CA ASN A 294 2.88 -24.54 14.59
C ASN A 294 2.26 -25.94 14.47
N PRO A 295 2.40 -26.81 15.48
CA PRO A 295 1.83 -28.15 15.42
C PRO A 295 0.29 -28.17 15.50
N ASN A 296 -0.33 -27.06 15.87
CA ASN A 296 -1.78 -26.89 15.98
C ASN A 296 -2.40 -26.25 14.71
N TYR A 297 -1.58 -25.88 13.72
CA TYR A 297 -2.07 -25.39 12.44
C TYR A 297 -2.94 -26.45 11.75
N TRP A 298 -4.05 -26.04 11.15
CA TRP A 298 -5.01 -27.00 10.59
C TRP A 298 -4.43 -27.88 9.48
N ASP A 299 -3.43 -27.39 8.77
CA ASP A 299 -2.76 -28.09 7.67
C ASP A 299 -1.28 -28.42 8.01
N ALA A 300 -0.98 -28.60 9.28
CA ALA A 300 0.39 -28.83 9.75
C ALA A 300 1.06 -30.06 9.11
N GLU A 301 0.28 -31.05 8.65
CA GLU A 301 0.81 -32.25 8.00
C GLU A 301 1.53 -31.92 6.68
N ASN A 302 1.14 -30.86 5.99
CA ASN A 302 1.71 -30.42 4.73
C ASN A 302 2.85 -29.40 4.89
N VAL A 303 3.10 -28.88 6.09
CA VAL A 303 4.21 -27.98 6.39
C VAL A 303 5.49 -28.79 6.58
N LYS A 304 6.43 -28.70 5.62
CA LYS A 304 7.68 -29.47 5.61
C LYS A 304 8.83 -28.74 6.32
N ILE A 305 8.91 -27.43 6.17
CA ILE A 305 9.90 -26.59 6.84
C ILE A 305 9.49 -26.41 8.30
N GLU A 306 10.35 -26.81 9.22
CA GLU A 306 10.06 -26.72 10.66
C GLU A 306 10.53 -25.38 11.26
N ARG A 307 11.42 -24.66 10.55
CA ARG A 307 12.07 -23.47 11.08
C ARG A 307 12.34 -22.45 9.97
N LEU A 308 11.89 -21.22 10.14
CA LEU A 308 12.23 -20.05 9.32
C LEU A 308 13.14 -19.16 10.15
N GLU A 309 14.35 -18.88 9.65
CA GLU A 309 15.34 -18.01 10.29
C GLU A 309 15.54 -16.76 9.43
N PHE A 310 15.00 -15.63 9.88
CA PHE A 310 15.14 -14.36 9.19
C PHE A 310 16.35 -13.58 9.71
N MET A 311 17.27 -13.21 8.83
CA MET A 311 18.25 -12.14 9.04
C MET A 311 17.56 -10.80 8.74
N LEU A 312 17.56 -9.87 9.69
CA LEU A 312 17.05 -8.51 9.49
C LEU A 312 18.20 -7.62 9.05
N SER A 313 18.21 -7.18 7.79
CA SER A 313 19.28 -6.35 7.24
C SER A 313 18.83 -5.60 5.99
N ASP A 314 19.14 -4.31 5.95
CA ASP A 314 19.03 -3.40 4.81
C ASP A 314 20.37 -3.18 4.07
N ASP A 315 21.43 -3.92 4.46
CA ASP A 315 22.71 -3.94 3.75
C ASP A 315 22.68 -4.99 2.63
N ASP A 316 22.18 -4.60 1.45
CA ASP A 316 22.06 -5.48 0.28
C ASP A 316 23.36 -6.18 -0.08
N THR A 317 24.52 -5.52 0.12
CA THR A 317 25.83 -6.10 -0.18
C THR A 317 26.17 -7.25 0.78
N ALA A 318 25.95 -7.05 2.08
CA ALA A 318 26.16 -8.08 3.09
C ALA A 318 25.18 -9.25 2.91
N VAL A 319 23.91 -8.97 2.63
CA VAL A 319 22.86 -9.96 2.36
C VAL A 319 23.21 -10.80 1.14
N PHE A 320 23.58 -10.18 0.03
CA PHE A 320 23.99 -10.87 -1.20
C PHE A 320 25.22 -11.75 -0.99
N ALA A 321 26.24 -11.25 -0.25
CA ALA A 321 27.42 -12.05 0.10
C ALA A 321 27.04 -13.26 0.97
N ALA A 322 26.15 -13.13 1.93
CA ALA A 322 25.66 -14.24 2.76
C ALA A 322 24.92 -15.29 1.92
N TYR A 323 24.11 -14.86 0.95
CA TYR A 323 23.44 -15.76 0.00
C TYR A 323 24.45 -16.52 -0.87
N GLN A 324 25.46 -15.82 -1.44
CA GLN A 324 26.51 -16.44 -2.24
C GLN A 324 27.35 -17.46 -1.45
N ASN A 325 27.60 -17.18 -0.17
CA ASN A 325 28.33 -18.09 0.72
C ASN A 325 27.51 -19.29 1.19
N GLY A 326 26.19 -19.30 0.94
CA GLY A 326 25.26 -20.34 1.39
C GLY A 326 24.83 -20.18 2.85
N ASP A 327 24.95 -18.98 3.42
CA ASP A 327 24.44 -18.64 4.76
C ASP A 327 22.94 -18.28 4.72
N LEU A 328 22.43 -17.85 3.55
CA LEU A 328 21.02 -17.61 3.26
C LEU A 328 20.55 -18.46 2.08
N ASP A 329 19.28 -18.86 2.10
CA ASP A 329 18.63 -19.69 1.10
C ASP A 329 17.64 -18.90 0.23
N PHE A 330 17.14 -17.80 0.78
CA PHE A 330 16.22 -16.84 0.13
C PHE A 330 16.57 -15.42 0.57
N ILE A 331 16.67 -14.49 -0.37
CA ILE A 331 16.87 -13.06 -0.10
C ILE A 331 15.89 -12.22 -0.90
N ASP A 332 15.33 -11.20 -0.28
CA ASP A 332 14.30 -10.31 -0.80
C ASP A 332 14.87 -8.97 -1.31
N SER A 333 16.17 -8.85 -1.37
CA SER A 333 16.88 -7.69 -1.91
C SER A 333 18.18 -8.10 -2.57
N VAL A 334 18.59 -7.36 -3.61
CA VAL A 334 19.81 -7.58 -4.37
C VAL A 334 20.46 -6.22 -4.65
N PRO A 335 21.80 -6.08 -4.50
CA PRO A 335 22.48 -4.83 -4.84
C PRO A 335 22.25 -4.43 -6.30
N ASN A 336 21.94 -3.17 -6.56
CA ASN A 336 21.63 -2.66 -7.90
C ASN A 336 22.74 -2.94 -8.92
N ASP A 337 24.01 -2.87 -8.53
CA ASP A 337 25.15 -3.11 -9.40
C ASP A 337 25.32 -4.60 -9.79
N GLN A 338 24.59 -5.51 -9.13
CA GLN A 338 24.60 -6.95 -9.41
C GLN A 338 23.48 -7.36 -10.37
N ILE A 339 22.37 -6.62 -10.46
CA ILE A 339 21.15 -7.01 -11.20
C ILE A 339 21.48 -7.42 -12.64
N ALA A 340 22.23 -6.59 -13.39
CA ALA A 340 22.58 -6.89 -14.78
C ALA A 340 23.32 -8.23 -14.94
N SER A 341 24.10 -8.65 -13.96
CA SER A 341 24.83 -9.93 -13.97
C SER A 341 23.93 -11.13 -13.60
N LEU A 342 22.78 -10.88 -12.99
CA LEU A 342 21.87 -11.89 -12.47
C LEU A 342 20.72 -12.22 -13.41
N LEU A 343 20.48 -11.43 -14.45
CA LEU A 343 19.32 -11.60 -15.35
C LEU A 343 19.20 -13.00 -15.98
N GLU A 344 20.32 -13.70 -16.16
CA GLU A 344 20.35 -15.08 -16.70
C GLU A 344 20.54 -16.13 -15.59
N ASN A 345 20.55 -15.74 -14.31
CA ASN A 345 20.73 -16.66 -13.19
C ASN A 345 19.39 -17.32 -12.85
N PRO A 346 19.26 -18.68 -12.85
CA PRO A 346 18.01 -19.37 -12.53
C PRO A 346 17.53 -19.17 -11.08
N GLU A 347 18.40 -18.73 -10.17
CA GLU A 347 18.05 -18.38 -8.80
C GLU A 347 17.53 -16.94 -8.66
N PHE A 348 17.60 -16.10 -9.71
CA PHE A 348 17.12 -14.73 -9.71
C PHE A 348 15.71 -14.68 -10.32
N HIS A 349 14.76 -14.13 -9.60
CA HIS A 349 13.36 -14.07 -9.98
C HIS A 349 12.92 -12.63 -10.15
N ILE A 350 12.13 -12.38 -11.18
CA ILE A 350 11.44 -11.11 -11.45
C ILE A 350 9.96 -11.44 -11.57
N VAL A 351 9.11 -10.80 -10.76
CA VAL A 351 7.66 -11.04 -10.70
C VAL A 351 6.94 -9.70 -10.83
N ASP A 352 6.03 -9.58 -11.80
CA ASP A 352 5.20 -8.38 -11.94
C ASP A 352 4.25 -8.24 -10.75
N GLU A 353 4.08 -6.99 -10.25
CA GLU A 353 3.21 -6.65 -9.15
C GLU A 353 2.19 -5.58 -9.53
N LEU A 354 1.06 -5.60 -8.85
CA LEU A 354 0.06 -4.54 -8.96
C LEU A 354 0.42 -3.38 -8.04
N GLY A 355 1.42 -2.60 -8.43
CA GLY A 355 1.90 -1.50 -7.59
C GLY A 355 2.60 -0.41 -8.37
N THR A 356 2.79 0.72 -7.71
CA THR A 356 3.43 1.91 -8.28
C THR A 356 4.44 2.49 -7.30
N TYR A 357 5.67 2.67 -7.77
CA TYR A 357 6.67 3.50 -7.10
C TYR A 357 6.42 4.96 -7.46
N TYR A 358 6.36 5.83 -6.47
CA TYR A 358 6.08 7.25 -6.68
C TYR A 358 6.81 8.15 -5.70
N VAL A 359 6.90 9.41 -6.05
CA VAL A 359 7.27 10.49 -5.14
C VAL A 359 5.99 11.14 -4.62
N ILE A 360 5.97 11.46 -3.34
CA ILE A 360 4.82 12.07 -2.68
C ILE A 360 5.18 13.44 -2.10
N PHE A 361 4.24 14.38 -2.23
CA PHE A 361 4.30 15.66 -1.53
C PHE A 361 3.32 15.67 -0.35
N ASN A 362 3.78 16.18 0.79
CA ASN A 362 2.89 16.63 1.83
C ASN A 362 2.27 17.97 1.38
N VAL A 363 0.96 17.98 1.11
CA VAL A 363 0.28 19.19 0.61
C VAL A 363 0.24 20.35 1.61
N LYS A 364 0.49 20.06 2.89
CA LYS A 364 0.59 21.02 3.99
C LYS A 364 2.00 21.52 4.26
N SER A 365 2.97 21.08 3.45
CA SER A 365 4.37 21.47 3.65
C SER A 365 4.56 22.97 3.53
N PRO A 366 5.35 23.60 4.40
CA PRO A 366 5.74 25.00 4.29
C PRO A 366 6.43 25.40 2.97
N MET A 367 6.87 24.41 2.18
CA MET A 367 7.44 24.68 0.85
C MET A 367 6.45 25.31 -0.13
N PHE A 368 5.14 25.25 0.18
CA PHE A 368 4.06 25.84 -0.62
C PHE A 368 3.50 27.13 -0.01
N ASP A 369 4.06 27.64 1.09
CA ASP A 369 3.58 28.85 1.77
C ASP A 369 3.57 30.05 0.81
N GLY A 370 2.45 30.76 0.79
CA GLY A 370 2.26 31.94 -0.08
C GLY A 370 1.81 31.61 -1.51
N LEU A 371 1.69 30.33 -1.88
CA LEU A 371 1.12 29.90 -3.16
C LEU A 371 -0.40 29.68 -3.01
N THR A 372 -1.14 29.88 -4.11
CA THR A 372 -2.52 29.38 -4.21
C THR A 372 -2.51 27.87 -4.45
N ALA A 373 -3.67 27.21 -4.26
CA ALA A 373 -3.80 25.76 -4.54
C ALA A 373 -3.38 25.40 -5.98
N GLU A 374 -3.76 26.24 -6.96
CA GLU A 374 -3.36 26.05 -8.37
C GLU A 374 -1.85 26.23 -8.56
N GLN A 375 -1.24 27.26 -7.96
CA GLN A 375 0.20 27.48 -8.03
C GLN A 375 0.98 26.33 -7.38
N ALA A 376 0.52 25.82 -6.23
CA ALA A 376 1.13 24.69 -5.57
C ALA A 376 1.00 23.40 -6.39
N ALA A 377 -0.15 23.17 -7.04
CA ALA A 377 -0.33 22.06 -7.96
C ALA A 377 0.61 22.17 -9.17
N ASN A 378 0.71 23.35 -9.77
CA ASN A 378 1.63 23.63 -10.88
C ASN A 378 3.10 23.41 -10.48
N TYR A 379 3.47 23.83 -9.27
CA TYR A 379 4.81 23.57 -8.74
C TYR A 379 5.10 22.05 -8.63
N ARG A 380 4.19 21.26 -8.06
CA ARG A 380 4.35 19.81 -7.93
C ARG A 380 4.38 19.10 -9.30
N LYS A 381 3.45 19.47 -10.21
CA LYS A 381 3.43 18.96 -11.59
C LYS A 381 4.72 19.27 -12.35
N ALA A 382 5.26 20.48 -12.16
CA ALA A 382 6.53 20.86 -12.77
C ALA A 382 7.68 19.96 -12.33
N LEU A 383 7.79 19.66 -11.03
CA LEU A 383 8.83 18.72 -10.55
C LEU A 383 8.65 17.33 -11.17
N SER A 384 7.40 16.86 -11.35
CA SER A 384 7.14 15.58 -12.02
C SER A 384 7.64 15.57 -13.48
N LEU A 385 7.47 16.70 -14.22
CA LEU A 385 7.89 16.81 -15.63
C LEU A 385 9.40 16.90 -15.83
N LEU A 386 10.17 17.19 -14.77
CA LEU A 386 11.63 17.20 -14.83
C LEU A 386 12.26 15.82 -14.73
N ILE A 387 11.53 14.80 -14.25
CA ILE A 387 12.07 13.50 -13.91
C ILE A 387 12.27 12.63 -15.16
N ASP A 388 13.50 12.18 -15.39
CA ASP A 388 13.83 11.17 -16.41
C ASP A 388 13.55 9.75 -15.87
N ARG A 389 12.31 9.30 -16.03
CA ARG A 389 11.83 8.00 -15.57
C ARG A 389 12.52 6.84 -16.28
N GLN A 390 12.80 7.00 -17.58
CA GLN A 390 13.47 5.96 -18.35
C GLN A 390 14.91 5.76 -17.85
N TYR A 391 15.62 6.85 -17.57
CA TYR A 391 16.98 6.76 -17.00
C TYR A 391 16.97 6.03 -15.64
N ILE A 392 16.00 6.30 -14.78
CA ILE A 392 15.84 5.59 -13.47
C ILE A 392 15.63 4.10 -13.71
N ILE A 393 14.74 3.72 -14.62
CA ILE A 393 14.46 2.31 -14.95
C ILE A 393 15.72 1.61 -15.48
N ASP A 394 16.41 2.25 -16.43
CA ASP A 394 17.57 1.64 -17.11
C ASP A 394 18.79 1.52 -16.22
N THR A 395 18.98 2.45 -15.27
CA THR A 395 20.19 2.52 -14.46
C THR A 395 20.03 2.00 -13.03
N VAL A 396 18.81 2.10 -12.47
CA VAL A 396 18.52 1.65 -11.09
C VAL A 396 17.61 0.41 -11.11
N GLY A 397 16.49 0.47 -11.79
CA GLY A 397 15.53 -0.64 -11.85
C GLY A 397 16.11 -1.90 -12.52
N GLN A 398 16.53 -1.78 -13.76
CA GLN A 398 17.23 -2.79 -14.57
C GLN A 398 16.49 -4.11 -14.82
N THR A 399 15.24 -4.26 -14.38
CA THR A 399 14.45 -5.50 -14.43
C THR A 399 13.22 -5.39 -15.32
N GLY A 400 13.21 -4.39 -16.22
CA GLY A 400 12.16 -4.23 -17.23
C GLY A 400 10.88 -3.59 -16.69
N GLN A 401 10.98 -2.81 -15.61
CA GLN A 401 9.88 -1.99 -15.12
C GLN A 401 9.33 -1.11 -16.25
N LYS A 402 8.04 -0.79 -16.17
CA LYS A 402 7.39 0.14 -17.09
C LYS A 402 7.25 1.51 -16.44
N ILE A 403 7.41 2.57 -17.22
CA ILE A 403 7.17 3.93 -16.76
C ILE A 403 5.72 4.03 -16.26
N ALA A 404 5.53 4.58 -15.07
CA ALA A 404 4.22 4.87 -14.54
C ALA A 404 3.77 6.26 -14.98
N THR A 405 2.74 6.28 -15.83
CA THR A 405 2.10 7.50 -16.35
C THR A 405 0.89 7.93 -15.51
N SER A 406 0.51 7.09 -14.53
CA SER A 406 -0.62 7.26 -13.62
C SER A 406 -0.31 6.57 -12.29
N PHE A 407 -1.07 6.89 -11.24
CA PHE A 407 -0.90 6.23 -9.94
C PHE A 407 -1.43 4.78 -9.94
N LEU A 408 -2.55 4.52 -10.61
CA LEU A 408 -3.09 3.16 -10.71
C LEU A 408 -2.24 2.31 -11.66
N PRO A 409 -1.82 1.09 -11.26
CA PRO A 409 -0.96 0.25 -12.09
C PRO A 409 -1.70 -0.30 -13.32
N ALA A 410 -0.93 -0.54 -14.38
CA ALA A 410 -1.42 -1.23 -15.56
C ALA A 410 -1.83 -2.67 -15.21
N GLY A 411 -2.91 -3.15 -15.80
CA GLY A 411 -3.40 -4.51 -15.58
C GLY A 411 -4.34 -4.68 -14.39
N MET A 412 -4.59 -3.63 -13.60
CA MET A 412 -5.59 -3.67 -12.54
C MET A 412 -7.00 -3.92 -13.12
N ALA A 413 -7.75 -4.86 -12.54
CA ALA A 413 -9.13 -5.12 -12.92
C ALA A 413 -10.00 -3.89 -12.62
N ASP A 414 -11.13 -3.73 -13.36
CA ASP A 414 -12.06 -2.61 -13.17
C ASP A 414 -13.23 -2.93 -12.22
N GLY A 415 -13.27 -4.16 -11.69
CA GLY A 415 -14.38 -4.67 -10.89
C GLY A 415 -15.65 -4.98 -11.72
N ASN A 416 -15.61 -4.79 -13.04
CA ASN A 416 -16.73 -5.02 -13.97
C ASN A 416 -16.39 -6.03 -15.08
N GLY A 417 -15.33 -6.80 -14.91
CA GLY A 417 -14.87 -7.83 -15.84
C GLY A 417 -13.90 -7.37 -16.92
N GLY A 418 -13.38 -6.15 -16.84
CA GLY A 418 -12.36 -5.56 -17.73
C GLY A 418 -11.11 -5.12 -16.99
N ILE A 419 -10.25 -4.40 -17.70
CA ILE A 419 -9.05 -3.75 -17.18
C ILE A 419 -9.32 -2.25 -17.06
N PHE A 420 -9.05 -1.68 -15.90
CA PHE A 420 -9.39 -0.30 -15.55
C PHE A 420 -8.87 0.71 -16.57
N LYS A 421 -7.60 0.66 -16.91
CA LYS A 421 -7.00 1.60 -17.87
C LYS A 421 -7.46 1.42 -19.31
N SER A 422 -8.13 0.32 -19.62
CA SER A 422 -8.69 0.02 -20.93
C SER A 422 -10.21 0.19 -20.99
N ALA A 423 -10.82 0.79 -19.95
CA ALA A 423 -12.27 0.95 -19.86
C ALA A 423 -12.83 1.77 -21.03
N GLU A 424 -13.91 1.27 -21.63
CA GLU A 424 -14.58 1.94 -22.74
C GLU A 424 -15.19 3.28 -22.30
N GLY A 425 -15.00 4.32 -23.09
CA GLY A 425 -15.55 5.65 -22.83
C GLY A 425 -14.69 6.54 -21.95
N TRP A 426 -13.47 6.11 -21.60
CA TRP A 426 -12.52 6.95 -20.88
C TRP A 426 -11.29 7.27 -21.75
N SER A 427 -10.73 8.48 -21.59
CA SER A 427 -9.47 8.88 -22.24
C SER A 427 -8.63 9.73 -21.29
N TYR A 428 -7.38 9.35 -21.15
CA TYR A 428 -6.41 10.06 -20.33
C TYR A 428 -5.84 11.31 -21.03
N PRO A 429 -5.38 12.31 -20.28
CA PRO A 429 -4.88 13.58 -20.84
C PRO A 429 -3.67 13.44 -21.77
N ASN A 430 -2.77 12.49 -21.49
CA ASN A 430 -1.52 12.28 -22.23
C ASN A 430 -1.49 10.96 -23.00
N GLY A 431 -2.60 10.54 -23.57
CA GLY A 431 -2.65 9.35 -24.42
C GLY A 431 -3.43 8.19 -23.83
N ALA A 432 -3.07 6.96 -24.16
CA ALA A 432 -3.93 5.82 -23.93
C ALA A 432 -4.16 5.50 -22.44
N ASP A 433 -3.24 5.85 -21.54
CA ASP A 433 -3.23 5.29 -20.20
C ASP A 433 -2.66 6.19 -19.09
N GLY A 434 -2.50 7.50 -19.30
CA GLY A 434 -1.84 8.30 -18.27
C GLY A 434 -2.04 9.82 -18.24
N TYR A 435 -1.49 10.41 -17.19
CA TYR A 435 -1.52 11.84 -16.88
C TYR A 435 -0.19 12.52 -17.23
N TYR A 436 0.90 11.76 -17.28
CA TYR A 436 2.25 12.25 -17.60
C TYR A 436 2.75 11.60 -18.88
N ALA A 437 3.53 12.33 -19.68
CA ALA A 437 4.30 11.75 -20.77
C ALA A 437 5.42 10.87 -20.20
N GLU A 438 5.88 9.91 -21.00
CA GLU A 438 7.01 9.04 -20.62
C GLU A 438 8.32 9.85 -20.58
N GLU A 439 8.51 10.75 -21.53
CA GLU A 439 9.69 11.61 -21.64
C GLU A 439 9.56 12.86 -20.74
N PRO A 440 10.66 13.36 -20.17
CA PRO A 440 10.66 14.63 -19.43
C PRO A 440 10.32 15.82 -20.34
N ASP A 441 9.55 16.79 -19.82
CA ASP A 441 9.21 18.03 -20.50
C ASP A 441 9.70 19.24 -19.69
N VAL A 442 10.98 19.55 -19.87
CA VAL A 442 11.65 20.64 -19.16
C VAL A 442 11.05 22.01 -19.48
N ASP A 443 10.64 22.23 -20.74
CA ASP A 443 10.06 23.53 -21.14
C ASP A 443 8.70 23.74 -20.48
N GLN A 444 7.83 22.74 -20.46
CA GLN A 444 6.54 22.81 -19.77
C GLN A 444 6.74 22.93 -18.24
N ALA A 445 7.70 22.22 -17.66
CA ALA A 445 8.02 22.33 -16.23
C ALA A 445 8.40 23.77 -15.85
N ILE A 446 9.25 24.43 -16.64
CA ILE A 446 9.65 25.82 -16.42
C ILE A 446 8.46 26.77 -16.55
N GLU A 447 7.58 26.58 -17.53
CA GLU A 447 6.38 27.40 -17.66
C GLU A 447 5.41 27.25 -16.47
N LEU A 448 5.25 26.03 -15.96
CA LEU A 448 4.46 25.78 -14.75
C LEU A 448 5.09 26.47 -13.51
N LEU A 449 6.41 26.39 -13.34
CA LEU A 449 7.11 27.07 -12.24
C LEU A 449 7.00 28.59 -12.37
N LYS A 450 7.09 29.13 -13.58
CA LYS A 450 6.85 30.58 -13.82
C LYS A 450 5.42 30.97 -13.45
N SER A 451 4.42 30.13 -13.77
CA SER A 451 3.03 30.40 -13.39
C SER A 451 2.84 30.38 -11.87
N ALA A 452 3.64 29.58 -11.16
CA ALA A 452 3.68 29.55 -9.71
C ALA A 452 4.48 30.72 -9.07
N GLY A 453 5.10 31.57 -9.89
CA GLY A 453 5.78 32.78 -9.42
C GLY A 453 7.30 32.66 -9.33
N PHE A 454 7.90 31.61 -9.85
CA PHE A 454 9.36 31.44 -9.89
C PHE A 454 9.95 32.08 -11.15
N GLU A 455 11.16 32.64 -11.02
CA GLU A 455 11.85 33.30 -12.10
C GLU A 455 12.98 32.44 -12.67
N PHE A 456 13.15 32.49 -13.99
CA PHE A 456 14.20 31.77 -14.73
C PHE A 456 14.99 32.74 -15.61
N ASP A 457 16.27 32.49 -15.75
CA ASP A 457 17.13 33.25 -16.65
C ASP A 457 17.02 32.77 -18.12
N ALA A 458 17.75 33.43 -19.03
CA ALA A 458 17.75 33.10 -20.45
C ALA A 458 18.34 31.73 -20.79
N SER A 459 18.99 31.07 -19.84
CA SER A 459 19.55 29.72 -19.96
C SER A 459 18.66 28.65 -19.30
N ASN A 460 17.41 29.00 -18.97
CA ASN A 460 16.46 28.15 -18.25
C ASN A 460 16.93 27.72 -16.85
N MET A 461 17.79 28.51 -16.21
CA MET A 461 18.22 28.29 -14.83
C MET A 461 17.39 29.10 -13.86
N LEU A 462 16.96 28.46 -12.76
CA LEU A 462 16.20 29.10 -11.70
C LEU A 462 16.97 30.31 -11.13
N SER A 463 16.28 31.46 -11.03
CA SER A 463 16.86 32.70 -10.53
C SER A 463 17.14 32.63 -9.02
N ALA A 464 18.25 33.21 -8.61
CA ALA A 464 18.58 33.35 -7.18
C ALA A 464 17.59 34.26 -6.42
N SER A 465 16.73 35.04 -7.13
CA SER A 465 15.65 35.84 -6.52
C SER A 465 14.48 34.98 -6.01
N THR A 466 14.25 33.83 -6.63
CA THR A 466 13.19 32.89 -6.28
C THR A 466 13.76 31.46 -6.12
N PRO A 467 14.61 31.23 -5.13
CA PRO A 467 15.29 29.94 -5.00
C PRO A 467 14.30 28.83 -4.60
N ILE A 468 14.50 27.64 -5.16
CA ILE A 468 13.82 26.41 -4.72
C ILE A 468 14.85 25.52 -4.05
N SER A 469 14.60 25.18 -2.79
CA SER A 469 15.43 24.25 -2.02
C SER A 469 14.58 23.45 -1.06
N PHE A 470 14.77 22.11 -1.03
CA PHE A 470 14.04 21.21 -0.15
C PHE A 470 14.84 19.96 0.19
N GLU A 471 14.40 19.26 1.23
CA GLU A 471 14.90 17.95 1.64
C GLU A 471 13.96 16.87 1.11
N TYR A 472 14.52 15.85 0.47
CA TYR A 472 13.83 14.63 0.03
C TYR A 472 14.05 13.52 1.05
N LEU A 473 12.97 13.00 1.61
CA LEU A 473 12.99 11.94 2.61
C LEU A 473 12.93 10.57 1.93
N THR A 474 13.88 9.69 2.28
CA THR A 474 13.90 8.28 1.86
C THR A 474 14.34 7.36 3.00
N ASN A 475 14.08 6.05 2.87
CA ASN A 475 14.61 5.07 3.80
C ASN A 475 15.91 4.43 3.27
N THR A 476 16.64 3.81 4.18
CA THR A 476 17.89 3.08 3.87
C THR A 476 17.59 1.91 2.93
N SER A 477 18.08 2.01 1.71
CA SER A 477 18.06 1.02 0.65
C SER A 477 18.95 1.54 -0.48
N SER A 478 19.80 0.71 -1.05
CA SER A 478 20.69 1.11 -2.14
C SER A 478 19.91 1.63 -3.35
N GLY A 479 18.81 0.97 -3.71
CA GLY A 479 17.94 1.36 -4.82
C GLY A 479 17.22 2.68 -4.59
N HIS A 480 16.65 2.90 -3.40
CA HIS A 480 15.93 4.14 -3.10
C HIS A 480 16.86 5.36 -3.04
N ILE A 481 18.09 5.17 -2.53
CA ILE A 481 19.11 6.22 -2.51
C ILE A 481 19.53 6.55 -3.94
N ALA A 482 19.79 5.54 -4.79
CA ALA A 482 20.15 5.76 -6.19
C ALA A 482 19.04 6.49 -6.98
N ILE A 483 17.76 6.17 -6.75
CA ILE A 483 16.63 6.92 -7.33
C ILE A 483 16.65 8.38 -6.86
N ALA A 484 16.84 8.62 -5.56
CA ALA A 484 16.92 9.97 -5.00
C ALA A 484 18.08 10.78 -5.63
N GLU A 485 19.21 10.15 -5.92
CA GLU A 485 20.34 10.78 -6.61
C GLU A 485 20.02 11.13 -8.07
N CYS A 486 19.24 10.29 -8.78
CA CYS A 486 18.75 10.64 -10.11
C CYS A 486 17.84 11.87 -10.06
N LEU A 487 16.86 11.90 -9.15
CA LEU A 487 15.97 13.06 -8.96
C LEU A 487 16.77 14.33 -8.62
N GLN A 488 17.79 14.21 -7.77
CA GLN A 488 18.66 15.34 -7.41
C GLN A 488 19.37 15.91 -8.64
N GLN A 489 19.84 15.06 -9.54
CA GLN A 489 20.52 15.47 -10.78
C GLN A 489 19.52 16.16 -11.74
N ASP A 490 18.34 15.60 -11.93
CA ASP A 490 17.30 16.18 -12.78
C ASP A 490 16.90 17.59 -12.31
N PHE A 491 16.68 17.75 -11.01
CA PHE A 491 16.32 19.05 -10.43
C PHE A 491 17.48 20.05 -10.47
N ALA A 492 18.71 19.60 -10.24
CA ALA A 492 19.90 20.45 -10.33
C ALA A 492 20.13 21.00 -11.75
N ALA A 493 19.71 20.25 -12.79
CA ALA A 493 19.85 20.66 -14.18
C ALA A 493 19.11 21.99 -14.51
N VAL A 494 18.09 22.35 -13.73
CA VAL A 494 17.36 23.63 -13.84
C VAL A 494 17.62 24.58 -12.66
N GLY A 495 18.58 24.26 -11.79
CA GLY A 495 18.99 25.14 -10.68
C GLY A 495 18.19 24.94 -9.37
N ILE A 496 17.41 23.86 -9.26
CA ILE A 496 16.70 23.50 -8.03
C ILE A 496 17.66 22.71 -7.12
N ASN A 497 17.70 23.06 -5.83
CA ASN A 497 18.55 22.42 -4.84
C ASN A 497 17.77 21.41 -4.01
N MET A 498 18.05 20.12 -4.18
CA MET A 498 17.50 19.03 -3.38
C MET A 498 18.60 18.42 -2.52
N THR A 499 18.34 18.23 -1.24
CA THR A 499 19.17 17.41 -0.34
C THR A 499 18.47 16.11 -0.01
N ILE A 500 19.22 15.04 0.23
CA ILE A 500 18.68 13.71 0.53
C ILE A 500 18.82 13.45 2.03
N LYS A 501 17.70 13.06 2.67
CA LYS A 501 17.66 12.58 4.05
C LYS A 501 17.31 11.09 4.04
N ASN A 502 18.26 10.28 4.45
CA ASN A 502 18.10 8.83 4.55
C ASN A 502 17.95 8.43 6.03
N ILE A 503 16.92 7.64 6.36
CA ILE A 503 16.61 7.16 7.72
C ILE A 503 16.15 5.69 7.71
N ASP A 504 16.16 5.05 8.87
CA ASP A 504 15.71 3.66 9.04
C ASP A 504 14.23 3.49 8.67
N TRP A 505 13.87 2.31 8.16
CA TRP A 505 12.54 2.01 7.63
C TRP A 505 11.38 2.30 8.58
N ALA A 506 11.43 1.77 9.82
CA ALA A 506 10.35 1.99 10.79
C ALA A 506 10.19 3.48 11.17
N VAL A 507 11.31 4.22 11.28
CA VAL A 507 11.27 5.67 11.50
C VAL A 507 10.71 6.39 10.29
N PHE A 508 11.11 5.97 9.08
CA PHE A 508 10.62 6.55 7.83
C PHE A 508 9.09 6.41 7.68
N LEU A 509 8.53 5.23 7.99
CA LEU A 509 7.09 5.01 7.95
C LEU A 509 6.34 5.98 8.87
N ASN A 510 6.83 6.16 10.11
CA ASN A 510 6.19 7.04 11.09
C ASN A 510 6.32 8.52 10.68
N GLU A 511 7.51 8.99 10.28
CA GLU A 511 7.73 10.37 9.80
C GLU A 511 6.80 10.71 8.62
N ARG A 512 6.62 9.76 7.70
CA ARG A 512 5.75 9.93 6.55
C ARG A 512 4.27 10.00 6.96
N LYS A 513 3.79 9.10 7.82
CA LYS A 513 2.40 9.09 8.31
C LYS A 513 2.05 10.33 9.13
N GLU A 514 2.98 10.81 9.93
CA GLU A 514 2.82 12.04 10.70
C GLU A 514 2.92 13.32 9.84
N GLY A 515 3.33 13.20 8.57
CA GLY A 515 3.52 14.33 7.67
C GLY A 515 4.78 15.15 7.97
N ASN A 516 5.80 14.57 8.62
CA ASN A 516 7.07 15.22 8.97
C ASN A 516 8.03 15.28 7.76
N PHE A 517 7.52 15.61 6.58
CA PHE A 517 8.28 15.74 5.35
C PHE A 517 7.64 16.78 4.42
N GLY A 518 8.41 17.30 3.46
CA GLY A 518 7.88 18.11 2.35
C GLY A 518 7.68 17.28 1.10
N ILE A 519 8.69 16.50 0.75
CA ILE A 519 8.70 15.55 -0.38
C ILE A 519 9.41 14.27 0.07
N ALA A 520 8.87 13.13 -0.30
CA ALA A 520 9.41 11.82 0.08
C ALA A 520 9.24 10.78 -1.02
N ARG A 521 10.03 9.71 -0.92
CA ARG A 521 9.72 8.49 -1.67
C ARG A 521 8.45 7.85 -1.10
N ASN A 522 7.70 7.18 -1.94
CA ASN A 522 6.62 6.29 -1.52
C ASN A 522 6.47 5.14 -2.52
N GLY A 523 5.69 4.16 -2.15
CA GLY A 523 5.28 3.06 -2.99
C GLY A 523 3.99 2.48 -2.45
N TRP A 524 3.14 2.02 -3.34
CA TRP A 524 1.93 1.29 -2.97
C TRP A 524 1.80 0.08 -3.87
N ILE A 525 1.75 -1.08 -3.25
CA ILE A 525 1.37 -2.34 -3.89
C ILE A 525 -0.06 -2.60 -3.48
N ALA A 526 -0.93 -2.89 -4.44
CA ALA A 526 -2.34 -3.08 -4.16
C ALA A 526 -2.57 -4.21 -3.14
N ASP A 527 -3.50 -4.01 -2.23
CA ASP A 527 -3.91 -5.03 -1.26
C ASP A 527 -4.91 -6.01 -1.89
N PHE A 528 -5.61 -5.57 -2.93
CA PHE A 528 -6.56 -6.34 -3.72
C PHE A 528 -6.74 -5.73 -5.12
N ASN A 529 -7.25 -6.55 -6.06
CA ASN A 529 -7.34 -6.18 -7.48
C ASN A 529 -8.63 -5.43 -7.82
N ASP A 530 -8.79 -4.24 -7.25
CA ASP A 530 -9.86 -3.27 -7.60
C ASP A 530 -9.32 -1.85 -7.43
N PRO A 531 -9.62 -0.91 -8.35
CA PRO A 531 -9.09 0.46 -8.34
C PRO A 531 -9.39 1.23 -7.06
N ILE A 532 -10.45 0.87 -6.35
CA ILE A 532 -10.79 1.53 -5.08
C ILE A 532 -9.65 1.42 -4.06
N ASN A 533 -8.86 0.33 -4.08
CA ASN A 533 -7.70 0.16 -3.21
C ASN A 533 -6.69 1.30 -3.37
N MET A 534 -6.42 1.68 -4.61
CA MET A 534 -5.49 2.77 -4.93
C MET A 534 -6.08 4.17 -4.67
N LEU A 535 -7.40 4.28 -4.59
CA LEU A 535 -8.10 5.57 -4.48
C LEU A 535 -8.56 5.87 -3.04
N GLU A 536 -9.14 4.91 -2.33
CA GLU A 536 -9.70 5.15 -0.99
C GLU A 536 -8.66 5.51 0.07
N MET A 537 -7.41 5.08 -0.11
CA MET A 537 -6.32 5.40 0.81
C MET A 537 -6.06 6.91 0.94
N TRP A 538 -6.51 7.73 0.02
CA TRP A 538 -6.30 9.18 0.01
C TRP A 538 -7.43 9.98 0.65
N THR A 539 -8.45 9.34 1.20
CA THR A 539 -9.51 10.06 1.93
C THR A 539 -8.99 10.74 3.20
N THR A 540 -9.63 11.82 3.62
CA THR A 540 -9.24 12.62 4.79
C THR A 540 -9.01 11.77 6.04
N THR A 541 -9.83 10.75 6.26
CA THR A 541 -9.80 9.90 7.46
C THR A 541 -8.93 8.65 7.33
N SER A 542 -8.38 8.36 6.15
CA SER A 542 -7.55 7.18 5.93
C SER A 542 -6.22 7.26 6.67
N GLY A 543 -5.83 6.23 7.40
CA GLY A 543 -4.51 6.10 8.03
C GLY A 543 -3.33 6.11 7.05
N ASN A 544 -3.61 5.79 5.78
CA ASN A 544 -2.61 5.73 4.71
C ASN A 544 -2.55 7.01 3.85
N ASN A 545 -3.26 8.07 4.22
CA ASN A 545 -3.21 9.36 3.54
C ASN A 545 -1.93 10.14 3.89
N ASP A 546 -0.80 9.67 3.41
CA ASP A 546 0.51 10.27 3.67
C ASP A 546 0.64 11.67 3.05
N ALA A 547 -0.08 11.97 1.96
CA ALA A 547 -0.10 13.31 1.36
C ALA A 547 -0.75 14.38 2.27
N GLN A 548 -1.41 13.99 3.36
CA GLN A 548 -2.12 14.85 4.31
C GLN A 548 -3.32 15.61 3.72
N PHE A 549 -3.95 15.05 2.68
CA PHE A 549 -5.13 15.65 2.06
C PHE A 549 -6.28 15.83 3.06
N GLY A 550 -6.86 17.02 3.10
CA GLY A 550 -8.03 17.36 3.91
C GLY A 550 -7.82 17.35 5.44
N ARG A 551 -6.62 17.09 5.95
CA ARG A 551 -6.28 16.96 7.38
C ARG A 551 -6.01 18.30 8.07
#